data_827f404f1057becb1ce6cb9378206f06
#
_entry.id   827f404f1057becb1ce6cb9378206f06
#
_cell.length_a   1.000
_cell.length_b   1.000
_cell.length_c   1.000
_cell.angle_alpha   90.00
_cell.angle_beta   90.00
_cell.angle_gamma   90.00
#
_symmetry.space_group_name_H-M   'P 1'
#
loop_
_entity.id
_entity.type
_entity.pdbx_description
1 polymer ?
#
loop_
_entity_poly.entity_id
_entity_poly.type
_entity_poly.pdbx_seq_one_letter_code
_entity_poly.pdbx_strand_id
1 'polypeptide(L)'
;MNLHKKLLCTAGVALLLSSTNLFAADQSARDILNRAYQYIGSMDQYAFMATVSDNAGQGEKTFKHDVSVKVDRPGKLRVDTTGTVKNRSSYLNDGRYTMIDHGHNYYGQIKTPKTINASLDLLFEKFGIKAPLAQLIYSGMDKKIKFSTGKYFGTKDIGGVACDYVAFKNHTREIHFWIETGDQPLIKSYSIIDKSTKSRVNTTVKWNTNANISDSDFIFVAPKGSSKISVNRAK
;
A
#
# COMPACT_ATOMS: atom_id res chain seq x y z
N MET A 1 -14.73 -75.89 28.00
CA MET A 1 -15.18 -74.84 28.94
C MET A 1 -13.96 -73.94 29.13
N ASN A 2 -14.00 -72.81 28.59
CA ASN A 2 -13.32 -71.56 28.91
C ASN A 2 -13.08 -70.68 27.69
N LEU A 3 -13.79 -69.63 27.78
CA LEU A 3 -13.85 -68.50 26.86
C LEU A 3 -12.62 -67.62 27.01
N HIS A 4 -11.90 -67.27 25.97
CA HIS A 4 -10.97 -66.14 25.98
C HIS A 4 -11.40 -65.14 24.90
N LYS A 5 -11.91 -64.02 25.41
CA LYS A 5 -12.24 -62.84 24.65
C LYS A 5 -10.96 -62.17 24.11
N LYS A 6 -10.90 -61.98 22.81
CA LYS A 6 -9.92 -61.11 22.16
C LYS A 6 -10.36 -59.66 22.29
N LEU A 7 -9.50 -58.87 22.93
CA LEU A 7 -9.62 -57.40 22.95
C LEU A 7 -8.85 -56.86 21.73
N LEU A 8 -9.54 -56.31 20.76
CA LEU A 8 -8.92 -55.55 19.70
C LEU A 8 -8.70 -54.11 20.19
N CYS A 9 -7.46 -53.69 20.24
CA CYS A 9 -7.06 -52.31 20.39
C CYS A 9 -7.28 -51.57 19.10
N THR A 10 -8.22 -50.64 19.09
CA THR A 10 -8.34 -49.55 18.10
C THR A 10 -7.47 -48.39 18.55
N ALA A 11 -6.27 -48.28 17.99
CA ALA A 11 -5.45 -47.10 18.11
C ALA A 11 -5.10 -46.65 16.69
N GLY A 12 -5.51 -45.48 16.30
CA GLY A 12 -4.98 -44.88 15.11
C GLY A 12 -6.00 -44.14 14.21
N VAL A 13 -6.53 -43.01 14.64
CA VAL A 13 -6.92 -41.89 13.74
C VAL A 13 -6.96 -40.61 14.56
N ALA A 14 -5.87 -39.90 14.67
CA ALA A 14 -5.84 -38.56 15.23
C ALA A 14 -4.58 -37.81 14.78
N LEU A 15 -4.34 -37.66 13.47
CA LEU A 15 -3.22 -36.83 12.99
C LEU A 15 -3.42 -36.33 11.56
N LEU A 16 -4.57 -35.71 11.22
CA LEU A 16 -4.75 -35.06 9.92
C LEU A 16 -5.59 -33.77 9.96
N LEU A 17 -5.75 -33.10 11.10
CA LEU A 17 -6.60 -31.91 11.19
C LEU A 17 -5.86 -30.57 11.31
N SER A 18 -4.53 -30.54 11.32
CA SER A 18 -3.78 -29.29 11.55
C SER A 18 -3.34 -28.57 10.26
N SER A 19 -3.30 -29.23 9.12
CA SER A 19 -2.86 -28.62 7.86
C SER A 19 -3.97 -27.82 7.13
N THR A 20 -5.19 -28.25 7.26
CA THR A 20 -6.33 -27.59 6.58
C THR A 20 -6.62 -26.20 7.13
N ASN A 21 -6.40 -25.95 8.40
CA ASN A 21 -6.64 -24.65 9.02
C ASN A 21 -5.63 -23.57 8.59
N LEU A 22 -4.40 -23.96 8.31
CA LEU A 22 -3.36 -23.03 7.84
C LEU A 22 -3.59 -22.57 6.41
N PHE A 23 -3.99 -23.47 5.52
CA PHE A 23 -4.33 -23.13 4.14
C PHE A 23 -5.60 -22.28 4.04
N ALA A 24 -6.62 -22.59 4.83
CA ALA A 24 -7.85 -21.80 4.90
C ALA A 24 -7.59 -20.39 5.44
N ALA A 25 -6.73 -20.22 6.44
CA ALA A 25 -6.36 -18.92 7.00
C ALA A 25 -5.53 -18.08 6.02
N ASP A 26 -4.63 -18.68 5.23
CA ASP A 26 -3.87 -18.00 4.18
C ASP A 26 -4.77 -17.54 3.04
N GLN A 27 -5.69 -18.40 2.59
CA GLN A 27 -6.67 -18.06 1.55
C GLN A 27 -7.57 -16.90 1.99
N SER A 28 -8.10 -16.96 3.23
CA SER A 28 -8.92 -15.89 3.79
C SER A 28 -8.16 -14.55 3.87
N ALA A 29 -6.90 -14.54 4.28
CA ALA A 29 -6.09 -13.33 4.31
C ALA A 29 -5.89 -12.71 2.92
N ARG A 30 -5.66 -13.56 1.91
CA ARG A 30 -5.51 -13.10 0.51
C ARG A 30 -6.81 -12.53 -0.03
N ASP A 31 -7.94 -13.19 0.23
CA ASP A 31 -9.25 -12.75 -0.24
C ASP A 31 -9.63 -11.39 0.37
N ILE A 32 -9.33 -11.18 1.67
CA ILE A 32 -9.54 -9.90 2.34
C ILE A 32 -8.72 -8.79 1.67
N LEU A 33 -7.42 -9.02 1.45
CA LEU A 33 -6.55 -8.02 0.82
C LEU A 33 -6.92 -7.77 -0.63
N ASN A 34 -7.25 -8.81 -1.40
CA ASN A 34 -7.64 -8.69 -2.79
C ASN A 34 -8.94 -7.88 -2.93
N ARG A 35 -9.94 -8.11 -2.09
CA ARG A 35 -11.17 -7.30 -2.07
C ARG A 35 -10.86 -5.82 -1.82
N ALA A 36 -9.96 -5.51 -0.88
CA ALA A 36 -9.55 -4.14 -0.62
C ALA A 36 -8.90 -3.50 -1.85
N TYR A 37 -7.98 -4.18 -2.51
CA TYR A 37 -7.34 -3.63 -3.71
C TYR A 37 -8.28 -3.53 -4.92
N GLN A 38 -9.19 -4.47 -5.06
CA GLN A 38 -10.23 -4.41 -6.11
C GLN A 38 -11.16 -3.23 -5.86
N TYR A 39 -11.60 -3.03 -4.62
CA TYR A 39 -12.43 -1.89 -4.25
C TYR A 39 -11.71 -0.54 -4.50
N ILE A 40 -10.47 -0.39 -4.01
CA ILE A 40 -9.66 0.82 -4.25
C ILE A 40 -9.41 1.03 -5.76
N GLY A 41 -9.16 -0.05 -6.49
CA GLY A 41 -8.91 -0.01 -7.94
C GLY A 41 -10.14 0.33 -8.78
N SER A 42 -11.35 0.12 -8.27
CA SER A 42 -12.62 0.40 -8.95
C SER A 42 -13.10 1.83 -8.79
N MET A 43 -12.55 2.59 -7.83
CA MET A 43 -12.91 3.99 -7.65
C MET A 43 -12.30 4.86 -8.75
N ASP A 44 -13.12 5.63 -9.46
CA ASP A 44 -12.67 6.57 -10.49
C ASP A 44 -12.02 7.81 -9.88
N GLN A 45 -12.67 8.40 -8.88
CA GLN A 45 -12.19 9.57 -8.16
C GLN A 45 -12.17 9.30 -6.65
N TYR A 46 -11.07 9.67 -6.00
CA TYR A 46 -10.95 9.64 -4.54
C TYR A 46 -9.76 10.46 -4.07
N ALA A 47 -9.79 10.83 -2.81
CA ALA A 47 -8.65 11.41 -2.12
C ALA A 47 -8.38 10.66 -0.81
N PHE A 48 -7.17 10.80 -0.31
CA PHE A 48 -6.84 10.39 1.04
C PHE A 48 -5.67 11.20 1.59
N MET A 49 -5.60 11.24 2.91
CA MET A 49 -4.43 11.70 3.65
C MET A 49 -3.80 10.51 4.36
N ALA A 50 -2.48 10.45 4.35
CA ALA A 50 -1.74 9.43 5.08
C ALA A 50 -0.65 10.06 5.93
N THR A 51 -0.52 9.59 7.16
CA THR A 51 0.64 9.87 8.00
C THR A 51 1.58 8.68 7.94
N VAL A 52 2.80 8.91 7.50
CA VAL A 52 3.85 7.90 7.39
C VAL A 52 4.88 8.14 8.48
N SER A 53 5.17 7.11 9.25
CA SER A 53 6.21 7.11 10.28
C SER A 53 7.25 6.06 9.92
N ASP A 54 8.45 6.50 9.60
CA ASP A 54 9.58 5.67 9.21
C ASP A 54 10.58 5.60 10.37
N ASN A 55 10.81 4.37 10.85
CA ASN A 55 11.82 4.08 11.84
C ASN A 55 12.95 3.27 11.17
N ALA A 56 14.08 3.92 10.95
CA ALA A 56 15.19 3.38 10.17
C ALA A 56 15.97 2.24 10.85
N GLY A 57 15.57 1.80 12.07
CA GLY A 57 16.21 0.69 12.77
C GLY A 57 16.19 0.84 14.30
N GLN A 58 16.89 -0.03 15.00
CA GLN A 58 16.95 0.01 16.47
C GLN A 58 17.68 1.26 16.98
N GLY A 59 16.94 2.14 17.64
CA GLY A 59 17.49 3.33 18.29
C GLY A 59 17.65 4.56 17.39
N GLU A 60 17.24 4.51 16.13
CA GLU A 60 17.32 5.64 15.20
C GLU A 60 16.09 6.54 15.27
N LYS A 61 16.27 7.79 14.78
CA LYS A 61 15.21 8.79 14.77
C LYS A 61 14.03 8.33 13.89
N THR A 62 12.82 8.48 14.41
CA THR A 62 11.61 8.30 13.64
C THR A 62 11.33 9.54 12.81
N PHE A 63 11.25 9.39 11.50
CA PHE A 63 10.83 10.45 10.59
C PHE A 63 9.34 10.35 10.33
N LYS A 64 8.64 11.47 10.50
CA LYS A 64 7.21 11.57 10.16
C LYS A 64 7.03 12.51 8.98
N HIS A 65 6.12 12.15 8.09
CA HIS A 65 5.65 13.03 7.03
C HIS A 65 4.19 12.71 6.71
N ASP A 66 3.49 13.73 6.27
CA ASP A 66 2.12 13.61 5.81
C ASP A 66 2.09 13.60 4.29
N VAL A 67 1.20 12.82 3.75
CA VAL A 67 1.01 12.68 2.30
C VAL A 67 -0.47 12.90 1.99
N SER A 68 -0.76 13.87 1.15
CA SER A 68 -2.09 14.09 0.59
C SER A 68 -2.13 13.58 -0.84
N VAL A 69 -3.13 12.80 -1.17
CA VAL A 69 -3.29 12.20 -2.51
C VAL A 69 -4.66 12.51 -3.06
N LYS A 70 -4.71 12.93 -4.32
CA LYS A 70 -5.92 13.04 -5.14
C LYS A 70 -5.75 12.21 -6.39
N VAL A 71 -6.73 11.39 -6.69
CA VAL A 71 -6.77 10.50 -7.86
C VAL A 71 -8.00 10.81 -8.67
N ASP A 72 -7.82 10.97 -9.99
CA ASP A 72 -8.89 11.03 -10.99
C ASP A 72 -8.45 10.16 -12.18
N ARG A 73 -9.01 8.97 -12.24
CA ARG A 73 -8.67 7.98 -13.27
C ARG A 73 -9.24 8.37 -14.63
N PRO A 74 -8.57 7.99 -15.72
CA PRO A 74 -7.44 7.08 -15.76
C PRO A 74 -6.06 7.77 -15.64
N GLY A 75 -5.94 9.09 -15.73
CA GLY A 75 -4.67 9.75 -16.05
C GLY A 75 -4.23 10.88 -15.11
N LYS A 76 -4.99 11.21 -14.05
CA LYS A 76 -4.68 12.34 -13.20
C LYS A 76 -4.39 11.92 -11.77
N LEU A 77 -3.26 12.38 -11.25
CA LEU A 77 -2.80 12.10 -9.90
C LEU A 77 -2.07 13.31 -9.34
N ARG A 78 -2.39 13.68 -8.11
CA ARG A 78 -1.59 14.62 -7.32
C ARG A 78 -1.17 13.99 -6.01
N VAL A 79 0.09 14.17 -5.65
CA VAL A 79 0.66 13.70 -4.39
C VAL A 79 1.46 14.83 -3.78
N ASP A 80 1.03 15.32 -2.64
CA ASP A 80 1.75 16.32 -1.84
C ASP A 80 2.32 15.65 -0.60
N THR A 81 3.63 15.75 -0.40
CA THR A 81 4.34 15.21 0.76
C THR A 81 4.92 16.35 1.58
N THR A 82 4.56 16.43 2.85
CA THR A 82 5.02 17.46 3.78
C THR A 82 5.68 16.83 5.01
N GLY A 83 6.88 17.22 5.31
CA GLY A 83 7.63 16.75 6.47
C GLY A 83 8.97 17.47 6.61
N THR A 84 9.69 17.22 7.69
CA THR A 84 10.97 17.88 7.98
C THR A 84 12.05 17.58 6.93
N VAL A 85 12.00 16.41 6.30
CA VAL A 85 13.03 15.95 5.35
C VAL A 85 12.50 15.97 3.91
N LYS A 86 11.19 15.98 3.72
CA LYS A 86 10.55 15.88 2.40
C LYS A 86 9.45 16.92 2.31
N ASN A 87 9.58 17.85 1.37
CA ASN A 87 8.53 18.81 1.04
C ASN A 87 8.41 18.87 -0.49
N ARG A 88 7.53 18.04 -1.07
CA ARG A 88 7.44 17.81 -2.50
C ARG A 88 6.00 17.66 -2.96
N SER A 89 5.73 18.17 -4.15
CA SER A 89 4.47 17.89 -4.85
C SER A 89 4.74 17.21 -6.18
N SER A 90 3.92 16.21 -6.50
CA SER A 90 3.94 15.50 -7.77
C SER A 90 2.59 15.61 -8.44
N TYR A 91 2.62 15.88 -9.73
CA TYR A 91 1.45 16.05 -10.58
C TYR A 91 1.58 15.11 -11.77
N LEU A 92 0.58 14.28 -12.00
CA LEU A 92 0.39 13.58 -13.26
C LEU A 92 -0.89 14.11 -13.89
N ASN A 93 -0.79 14.54 -15.12
CA ASN A 93 -1.92 15.04 -15.88
C ASN A 93 -1.79 14.56 -17.32
N ASP A 94 -2.59 13.57 -17.68
CA ASP A 94 -2.78 13.01 -19.03
C ASP A 94 -1.48 12.83 -19.84
N GLY A 95 -0.49 12.21 -19.23
CA GLY A 95 0.77 11.89 -19.92
C GLY A 95 1.92 12.87 -19.65
N ARG A 96 1.76 13.74 -18.67
CA ARG A 96 2.84 14.60 -18.17
C ARG A 96 2.98 14.47 -16.66
N TYR A 97 4.12 14.00 -16.24
CA TYR A 97 4.49 14.00 -14.84
C TYR A 97 5.37 15.21 -14.53
N THR A 98 5.05 15.91 -13.43
CA THR A 98 5.85 17.02 -12.89
C THR A 98 6.09 16.77 -11.42
N MET A 99 7.31 16.94 -10.94
CA MET A 99 7.66 16.93 -9.53
C MET A 99 8.38 18.22 -9.18
N ILE A 100 7.95 18.86 -8.09
CA ILE A 100 8.63 20.02 -7.50
C ILE A 100 9.12 19.68 -6.10
N ASP A 101 10.36 20.06 -5.80
CA ASP A 101 10.92 20.09 -4.46
C ASP A 101 10.78 21.53 -3.94
N HIS A 102 9.91 21.71 -2.94
CA HIS A 102 9.62 23.04 -2.39
C HIS A 102 10.77 23.59 -1.52
N GLY A 103 11.58 22.70 -0.95
CA GLY A 103 12.75 23.11 -0.14
C GLY A 103 13.87 23.72 -0.99
N HIS A 104 14.06 23.23 -2.21
CA HIS A 104 15.09 23.71 -3.12
C HIS A 104 14.53 24.57 -4.27
N ASN A 105 13.21 24.65 -4.39
CA ASN A 105 12.49 25.38 -5.43
C ASN A 105 12.87 24.94 -6.86
N TYR A 106 13.11 23.62 -7.05
CA TYR A 106 13.37 23.00 -8.34
C TYR A 106 12.21 22.12 -8.79
N TYR A 107 11.94 22.09 -10.09
CA TYR A 107 10.97 21.16 -10.64
C TYR A 107 11.50 20.45 -11.90
N GLY A 108 11.07 19.20 -12.07
CA GLY A 108 11.36 18.41 -13.25
C GLY A 108 10.08 17.91 -13.92
N GLN A 109 10.13 17.72 -15.25
CA GLN A 109 8.99 17.24 -16.02
C GLN A 109 9.40 16.07 -16.92
N ILE A 110 8.55 15.06 -17.00
CA ILE A 110 8.74 13.85 -17.79
C ILE A 110 7.48 13.60 -18.62
N LYS A 111 7.63 13.24 -19.89
CA LYS A 111 6.51 12.67 -20.66
C LYS A 111 6.28 11.23 -20.22
N THR A 112 5.03 10.90 -19.96
CA THR A 112 4.62 9.58 -19.52
C THR A 112 3.47 9.05 -20.39
N PRO A 113 3.08 7.78 -20.28
CA PRO A 113 1.80 7.30 -20.77
C PRO A 113 0.63 8.07 -20.15
N LYS A 114 -0.57 7.97 -20.75
CA LYS A 114 -1.74 8.72 -20.29
C LYS A 114 -2.45 8.13 -19.07
N THR A 115 -2.11 6.89 -18.67
CA THR A 115 -2.74 6.25 -17.51
C THR A 115 -1.83 6.32 -16.27
N ILE A 116 -2.43 6.39 -15.09
CA ILE A 116 -1.70 6.40 -13.81
C ILE A 116 -0.79 5.18 -13.71
N ASN A 117 -1.32 3.97 -13.90
CA ASN A 117 -0.56 2.74 -13.76
C ASN A 117 0.69 2.71 -14.65
N ALA A 118 0.51 2.94 -15.95
CA ALA A 118 1.63 2.91 -16.90
C ALA A 118 2.64 4.06 -16.66
N SER A 119 2.16 5.20 -16.17
CA SER A 119 3.03 6.31 -15.78
C SER A 119 3.89 5.95 -14.57
N LEU A 120 3.29 5.38 -13.54
CA LEU A 120 4.02 4.95 -12.34
C LEU A 120 5.04 3.85 -12.66
N ASP A 121 4.69 2.89 -13.52
CA ASP A 121 5.60 1.85 -14.00
C ASP A 121 6.81 2.48 -14.74
N LEU A 122 6.56 3.39 -15.68
CA LEU A 122 7.65 4.09 -16.41
C LEU A 122 8.53 4.91 -15.47
N LEU A 123 7.96 5.65 -14.53
CA LEU A 123 8.72 6.46 -13.57
C LEU A 123 9.62 5.58 -12.70
N PHE A 124 9.14 4.44 -12.26
CA PHE A 124 9.95 3.50 -11.49
C PHE A 124 11.03 2.83 -12.34
N GLU A 125 10.68 2.26 -13.49
CA GLU A 125 11.59 1.45 -14.31
C GLU A 125 12.67 2.27 -15.01
N LYS A 126 12.34 3.47 -15.48
CA LYS A 126 13.25 4.29 -16.27
C LYS A 126 13.95 5.39 -15.49
N PHE A 127 13.36 5.84 -14.39
CA PHE A 127 13.86 6.98 -13.63
C PHE A 127 14.16 6.66 -12.17
N GLY A 128 13.83 5.45 -11.69
CA GLY A 128 13.99 5.05 -10.29
C GLY A 128 13.07 5.83 -9.32
N ILE A 129 12.07 6.54 -9.86
CA ILE A 129 11.15 7.35 -9.06
C ILE A 129 10.07 6.44 -8.50
N LYS A 130 10.07 6.29 -7.17
CA LYS A 130 9.05 5.53 -6.43
C LYS A 130 7.94 6.47 -5.99
N ALA A 131 6.71 6.22 -6.44
CA ALA A 131 5.55 6.95 -5.95
C ALA A 131 5.29 6.57 -4.48
N PRO A 132 5.16 7.55 -3.58
CA PRO A 132 4.68 7.27 -2.22
C PRO A 132 3.31 6.60 -2.28
N LEU A 133 3.09 5.62 -1.40
CA LEU A 133 1.78 4.94 -1.26
C LEU A 133 1.21 4.34 -2.56
N ALA A 134 2.07 3.99 -3.52
CA ALA A 134 1.67 3.48 -4.84
C ALA A 134 0.66 2.32 -4.75
N GLN A 135 0.76 1.48 -3.72
CA GLN A 135 -0.16 0.38 -3.49
C GLN A 135 -1.62 0.81 -3.25
N LEU A 136 -1.85 2.07 -2.84
CA LEU A 136 -3.18 2.66 -2.68
C LEU A 136 -3.63 3.45 -3.93
N ILE A 137 -2.80 3.51 -4.96
CA ILE A 137 -3.01 4.32 -6.17
C ILE A 137 -3.23 3.44 -7.41
N TYR A 138 -2.49 2.32 -7.54
CA TYR A 138 -2.67 1.41 -8.67
C TYR A 138 -4.09 0.83 -8.73
N SER A 139 -4.69 0.79 -9.90
CA SER A 139 -5.78 -0.14 -10.19
C SER A 139 -5.20 -1.52 -10.50
N GLY A 140 -5.81 -2.60 -9.98
CA GLY A 140 -5.32 -3.97 -10.18
C GLY A 140 -4.07 -4.31 -9.37
N MET A 141 -3.88 -3.71 -8.21
CA MET A 141 -2.78 -4.02 -7.29
C MET A 141 -2.84 -5.47 -6.79
N ASP A 142 -4.03 -6.05 -6.65
CA ASP A 142 -4.28 -7.47 -6.38
C ASP A 142 -3.50 -8.41 -7.31
N LYS A 143 -3.32 -8.02 -8.58
CA LYS A 143 -2.55 -8.77 -9.59
C LYS A 143 -1.04 -8.52 -9.53
N LYS A 144 -0.61 -7.39 -8.99
CA LYS A 144 0.81 -6.99 -8.89
C LYS A 144 1.50 -7.54 -7.65
N ILE A 145 0.81 -7.64 -6.54
CA ILE A 145 1.39 -8.08 -5.26
C ILE A 145 1.47 -9.60 -5.19
N LYS A 146 2.68 -10.09 -4.87
CA LYS A 146 2.94 -11.51 -4.62
C LYS A 146 3.51 -11.68 -3.23
N PHE A 147 2.81 -12.44 -2.39
CA PHE A 147 3.27 -12.82 -1.07
C PHE A 147 3.47 -14.33 -0.99
N SER A 148 4.43 -14.78 -0.18
CA SER A 148 4.68 -16.21 0.01
C SER A 148 3.61 -16.84 0.89
N THR A 149 3.31 -16.21 2.03
CA THR A 149 2.31 -16.69 2.99
C THR A 149 1.54 -15.53 3.56
N GLY A 150 0.26 -15.76 3.84
CA GLY A 150 -0.63 -14.82 4.50
C GLY A 150 -1.25 -15.43 5.75
N LYS A 151 -1.65 -14.60 6.71
CA LYS A 151 -2.36 -15.02 7.92
C LYS A 151 -3.42 -13.97 8.28
N TYR A 152 -4.60 -14.44 8.57
CA TYR A 152 -5.68 -13.65 9.17
C TYR A 152 -5.64 -13.76 10.69
N PHE A 153 -5.71 -12.63 11.39
CA PHE A 153 -5.63 -12.53 12.84
C PHE A 153 -6.95 -12.11 13.51
N GLY A 154 -8.04 -12.16 12.76
CA GLY A 154 -9.35 -11.73 13.22
C GLY A 154 -9.56 -10.21 13.08
N THR A 155 -10.73 -9.76 13.52
CA THR A 155 -11.13 -8.35 13.50
C THR A 155 -10.55 -7.63 14.72
N LYS A 156 -10.10 -6.39 14.51
CA LYS A 156 -9.57 -5.47 15.53
C LYS A 156 -10.21 -4.11 15.38
N ASP A 157 -10.39 -3.40 16.49
CA ASP A 157 -10.76 -2.00 16.46
C ASP A 157 -9.53 -1.12 16.25
N ILE A 158 -9.61 -0.22 15.27
CA ILE A 158 -8.55 0.76 14.97
C ILE A 158 -9.16 2.16 14.98
N GLY A 159 -9.14 2.77 16.16
CA GLY A 159 -9.67 4.12 16.36
C GLY A 159 -11.18 4.22 16.12
N GLY A 160 -11.94 3.26 16.64
CA GLY A 160 -13.39 3.18 16.51
C GLY A 160 -13.87 2.54 15.21
N VAL A 161 -12.98 1.98 14.40
CA VAL A 161 -13.31 1.31 13.13
C VAL A 161 -12.92 -0.16 13.21
N ALA A 162 -13.90 -1.06 12.97
CA ALA A 162 -13.66 -2.49 12.90
C ALA A 162 -12.85 -2.82 11.63
N CYS A 163 -11.69 -3.45 11.81
CA CYS A 163 -10.78 -3.79 10.73
C CYS A 163 -10.36 -5.26 10.79
N ASP A 164 -10.36 -5.92 9.66
CA ASP A 164 -9.73 -7.21 9.49
C ASP A 164 -8.21 -7.05 9.51
N TYR A 165 -7.55 -7.77 10.43
CA TYR A 165 -6.10 -7.77 10.53
C TYR A 165 -5.51 -8.96 9.77
N VAL A 166 -4.74 -8.65 8.72
CA VAL A 166 -4.04 -9.64 7.91
C VAL A 166 -2.55 -9.29 7.84
N ALA A 167 -1.70 -10.31 7.85
CA ALA A 167 -0.26 -10.11 7.65
C ALA A 167 0.28 -11.08 6.61
N PHE A 168 1.24 -10.59 5.84
CA PHE A 168 1.90 -11.31 4.77
C PHE A 168 3.41 -11.22 4.93
N LYS A 169 4.10 -12.27 4.52
CA LYS A 169 5.56 -12.29 4.54
C LYS A 169 6.14 -12.88 3.26
N ASN A 170 7.33 -12.42 2.92
CA ASN A 170 8.23 -13.03 1.98
C ASN A 170 9.62 -13.16 2.61
N HIS A 171 10.65 -13.45 1.81
CA HIS A 171 12.02 -13.63 2.35
C HIS A 171 12.57 -12.38 3.04
N THR A 172 12.28 -11.19 2.52
CA THR A 172 12.88 -9.92 2.97
C THR A 172 11.98 -9.07 3.83
N ARG A 173 10.65 -9.19 3.69
CA ARG A 173 9.68 -8.28 4.30
C ARG A 173 8.53 -9.02 4.95
N GLU A 174 7.95 -8.34 5.94
CA GLU A 174 6.67 -8.66 6.53
C GLU A 174 5.78 -7.41 6.42
N ILE A 175 4.52 -7.59 5.99
CA ILE A 175 3.59 -6.48 5.78
C ILE A 175 2.28 -6.82 6.50
N HIS A 176 1.85 -5.92 7.35
CA HIS A 176 0.61 -6.01 8.11
C HIS A 176 -0.39 -5.01 7.57
N PHE A 177 -1.64 -5.41 7.41
CA PHE A 177 -2.74 -4.55 6.97
C PHE A 177 -3.89 -4.61 7.97
N TRP A 178 -4.50 -3.47 8.20
CA TRP A 178 -5.78 -3.31 8.87
C TRP A 178 -6.76 -2.74 7.86
N ILE A 179 -7.74 -3.54 7.48
CA ILE A 179 -8.67 -3.29 6.37
C ILE A 179 -10.06 -3.16 6.96
N GLU A 180 -10.76 -2.07 6.69
CA GLU A 180 -12.12 -1.83 7.17
C GLU A 180 -13.04 -2.97 6.77
N THR A 181 -13.85 -3.46 7.72
CA THR A 181 -14.84 -4.52 7.45
C THR A 181 -16.04 -3.97 6.68
N GLY A 182 -16.78 -4.83 5.97
CA GLY A 182 -17.99 -4.48 5.23
C GLY A 182 -17.77 -4.30 3.73
N ASP A 183 -18.69 -3.56 3.08
CA ASP A 183 -18.78 -3.47 1.62
C ASP A 183 -17.75 -2.51 1.00
N GLN A 184 -17.16 -1.65 1.80
CA GLN A 184 -16.12 -0.70 1.39
C GLN A 184 -14.80 -1.00 2.10
N PRO A 185 -14.10 -2.09 1.73
CA PRO A 185 -12.93 -2.57 2.45
C PRO A 185 -11.70 -1.69 2.18
N LEU A 186 -11.63 -0.55 2.84
CA LEU A 186 -10.53 0.40 2.71
C LEU A 186 -9.37 0.03 3.64
N ILE A 187 -8.14 0.18 3.17
CA ILE A 187 -6.95 -0.02 4.00
C ILE A 187 -6.80 1.17 4.97
N LYS A 188 -7.13 0.93 6.23
CA LYS A 188 -7.06 1.94 7.32
C LYS A 188 -5.64 2.22 7.76
N SER A 189 -4.84 1.17 7.81
CA SER A 189 -3.44 1.26 8.23
C SER A 189 -2.65 0.08 7.67
N TYR A 190 -1.34 0.26 7.51
CA TYR A 190 -0.43 -0.84 7.22
C TYR A 190 0.97 -0.57 7.77
N SER A 191 1.71 -1.65 8.04
CA SER A 191 3.12 -1.60 8.47
C SER A 191 3.96 -2.47 7.54
N ILE A 192 5.09 -1.96 7.12
CA ILE A 192 6.10 -2.70 6.37
C ILE A 192 7.32 -2.86 7.28
N ILE A 193 7.76 -4.10 7.50
CA ILE A 193 8.92 -4.44 8.31
C ILE A 193 9.95 -5.08 7.40
N ASP A 194 11.14 -4.49 7.33
CA ASP A 194 12.29 -5.13 6.70
C ASP A 194 12.94 -6.10 7.69
N LYS A 195 13.10 -7.36 7.29
CA LYS A 195 13.59 -8.41 8.19
C LYS A 195 15.09 -8.31 8.48
N SER A 196 15.84 -7.74 7.55
CA SER A 196 17.31 -7.63 7.66
C SER A 196 17.70 -6.45 8.55
N THR A 197 17.13 -5.28 8.30
CA THR A 197 17.45 -4.03 9.02
C THR A 197 16.60 -3.81 10.26
N LYS A 198 15.49 -4.57 10.40
CA LYS A 198 14.44 -4.33 11.43
C LYS A 198 13.78 -2.95 11.32
N SER A 199 14.00 -2.24 10.22
CA SER A 199 13.31 -0.98 9.97
C SER A 199 11.82 -1.23 9.79
N ARG A 200 11.02 -0.25 10.22
CA ARG A 200 9.56 -0.32 10.16
C ARG A 200 9.00 0.99 9.62
N VAL A 201 8.17 0.86 8.62
CA VAL A 201 7.36 1.97 8.11
C VAL A 201 5.91 1.71 8.47
N ASN A 202 5.31 2.60 9.26
CA ASN A 202 3.90 2.57 9.60
C ASN A 202 3.17 3.65 8.81
N THR A 203 2.00 3.32 8.29
CA THR A 203 1.16 4.24 7.53
C THR A 203 -0.26 4.15 8.06
N THR A 204 -0.85 5.30 8.41
CA THR A 204 -2.27 5.43 8.74
C THR A 204 -2.94 6.26 7.65
N VAL A 205 -4.11 5.84 7.21
CA VAL A 205 -4.81 6.44 6.07
C VAL A 205 -6.18 6.98 6.52
N LYS A 206 -6.50 8.18 6.05
CA LYS A 206 -7.82 8.80 6.18
C LYS A 206 -8.38 9.00 4.77
N TRP A 207 -9.34 8.18 4.40
CA TRP A 207 -9.97 8.21 3.09
C TRP A 207 -11.03 9.30 2.98
N ASN A 208 -11.15 9.87 1.79
CA ASN A 208 -12.26 10.70 1.35
C ASN A 208 -12.69 10.21 -0.04
N THR A 209 -13.63 9.27 -0.06
CA THR A 209 -14.15 8.65 -1.29
C THR A 209 -15.15 9.56 -2.03
N ASN A 210 -15.62 10.61 -1.39
CA ASN A 210 -16.55 11.61 -1.96
C ASN A 210 -15.86 12.98 -2.09
N ALA A 211 -14.54 13.00 -2.34
CA ALA A 211 -13.78 14.23 -2.47
C ALA A 211 -14.27 15.03 -3.68
N ASN A 212 -14.48 16.33 -3.50
CA ASN A 212 -14.70 17.24 -4.61
C ASN A 212 -13.36 17.51 -5.29
N ILE A 213 -13.10 16.82 -6.40
CA ILE A 213 -11.86 16.88 -7.17
C ILE A 213 -12.16 17.55 -8.50
N SER A 214 -11.35 18.54 -8.87
CA SER A 214 -11.46 19.28 -10.11
C SER A 214 -10.21 19.16 -10.96
N ASP A 215 -10.31 19.44 -12.25
CA ASP A 215 -9.17 19.42 -13.18
C ASP A 215 -8.03 20.34 -12.74
N SER A 216 -8.35 21.47 -12.11
CA SER A 216 -7.37 22.42 -11.60
C SER A 216 -6.47 21.84 -10.50
N ASP A 217 -6.92 20.82 -9.79
CA ASP A 217 -6.11 20.14 -8.77
C ASP A 217 -4.85 19.48 -9.35
N PHE A 218 -4.87 19.11 -10.62
CA PHE A 218 -3.81 18.39 -11.30
C PHE A 218 -2.94 19.28 -12.20
N ILE A 219 -3.25 20.58 -12.27
CA ILE A 219 -2.48 21.53 -13.07
C ILE A 219 -1.29 22.04 -12.26
N PHE A 220 -0.09 21.79 -12.76
CA PHE A 220 1.12 22.37 -12.19
C PHE A 220 1.34 23.77 -12.72
N VAL A 221 1.44 24.73 -11.81
CA VAL A 221 1.89 26.11 -12.11
C VAL A 221 3.23 26.29 -11.41
N ALA A 222 4.27 26.64 -12.18
CA ALA A 222 5.60 26.85 -11.62
C ALA A 222 5.60 28.03 -10.65
N PRO A 223 6.01 27.87 -9.38
CA PRO A 223 6.11 28.98 -8.44
C PRO A 223 7.11 30.03 -8.92
N LYS A 224 6.88 31.29 -8.55
CA LYS A 224 7.82 32.37 -8.87
C LYS A 224 9.21 32.04 -8.33
N GLY A 225 10.22 32.17 -9.17
CA GLY A 225 11.61 31.88 -8.82
C GLY A 225 11.98 30.39 -8.79
N SER A 226 11.06 29.51 -9.18
CA SER A 226 11.43 28.08 -9.32
C SER A 226 12.21 27.83 -10.60
N SER A 227 13.19 26.91 -10.53
CA SER A 227 14.04 26.53 -11.67
C SER A 227 13.66 25.15 -12.20
N LYS A 228 13.53 25.06 -13.53
CA LYS A 228 13.34 23.80 -14.21
C LYS A 228 14.66 23.07 -14.34
N ILE A 229 14.69 21.81 -13.95
CA ILE A 229 15.86 20.93 -14.07
C ILE A 229 15.57 19.76 -15.00
N SER A 230 16.62 19.19 -15.58
CA SER A 230 16.53 17.94 -16.34
C SER A 230 16.36 16.75 -15.39
N VAL A 231 15.53 15.80 -15.80
CA VAL A 231 15.37 14.52 -15.09
C VAL A 231 16.08 13.44 -15.90
N ASN A 232 17.14 12.89 -15.33
CA ASN A 232 17.92 11.85 -15.99
C ASN A 232 17.32 10.46 -15.69
N ARG A 233 17.50 9.54 -16.65
CA ARG A 233 17.16 8.13 -16.43
C ARG A 233 18.08 7.54 -15.36
N ALA A 234 17.54 6.63 -14.56
CA ALA A 234 18.35 5.82 -13.65
C ALA A 234 19.35 4.98 -14.49
N LYS A 235 20.58 4.87 -13.99
CA LYS A 235 21.62 4.03 -14.61
C LYS A 235 21.36 2.56 -14.25
#